data_364c87f62f786a7e1568a66fa78a3de4
#
_entry.id   364c87f62f786a7e1568a66fa78a3de4
#
_cell.length_a   1.000
_cell.length_b   1.000
_cell.length_c   1.000
_cell.angle_alpha   90.00
_cell.angle_beta   90.00
_cell.angle_gamma   90.00
#
_symmetry.space_group_name_H-M   'P 1'
#
loop_
_entity.id
_entity.type
_entity.pdbx_description
1 polymer ?
#
loop_
_entity_poly.entity_id
_entity_poly.type
_entity_poly.pdbx_seq_one_letter_code
_entity_poly.pdbx_strand_id
1 'polypeptide(L)'
;GYSPKEIDVLSNSAIDSGYDKVFLEKTGLSILKTDKIIDRFRSRVIFPIHSMSGRVLGFGARILINKPKSAKYLNSPESLIYNKSKVLYGIYFAKQEIAKKDNCFIVEGYTDVIQLYQKGIKNVVSSSGTALTFDQINMIRRLTPNITMLYDSDKAGIDATIRGVDMILSSGMNVNICTFPDGQDPDSFSQPRSLDEINNYLSNNSKDFIQFKASILSSNSSNDPILK
;
A
#
# COMPACT_ATOMS: atom_id res chain seq x y z
N GLY A 1 6.10 9.44 11.91
CA GLY A 1 7.28 10.12 12.44
C GLY A 1 8.24 10.59 11.36
N TYR A 2 9.38 11.14 11.75
CA TYR A 2 10.43 11.59 10.85
C TYR A 2 11.79 11.12 11.36
N SER A 3 12.62 10.54 10.50
CA SER A 3 14.00 10.17 10.79
C SER A 3 14.93 11.30 10.33
N PRO A 4 15.76 11.86 11.23
CA PRO A 4 16.60 13.00 10.93
C PRO A 4 17.72 12.66 9.93
N LYS A 5 18.50 13.68 9.54
CA LYS A 5 19.54 13.57 8.50
C LYS A 5 20.81 12.91 8.99
N GLU A 6 21.08 13.04 10.26
CA GLU A 6 22.29 12.56 10.94
C GLU A 6 22.44 11.05 10.76
N ILE A 7 23.66 10.54 10.96
CA ILE A 7 23.99 9.17 10.53
C ILE A 7 23.41 8.11 11.46
N ASP A 8 23.32 8.38 12.77
CA ASP A 8 23.20 7.38 13.84
C ASP A 8 22.31 7.79 15.01
N VAL A 9 21.45 8.81 14.82
CA VAL A 9 20.63 9.36 15.92
C VAL A 9 19.69 8.32 16.52
N LEU A 10 18.97 7.56 15.67
CA LEU A 10 18.10 6.50 16.13
C LEU A 10 18.90 5.40 16.82
N SER A 11 20.01 5.00 16.20
CA SER A 11 20.86 3.91 16.68
C SER A 11 21.43 4.23 18.06
N ASN A 12 22.00 5.42 18.24
CA ASN A 12 22.56 5.84 19.52
C ASN A 12 21.47 5.96 20.59
N SER A 13 20.36 6.62 20.29
CA SER A 13 19.22 6.72 21.21
C SER A 13 18.68 5.36 21.66
N ALA A 14 18.64 4.40 20.76
CA ALA A 14 18.21 3.04 21.09
C ALA A 14 19.22 2.31 22.00
N ILE A 15 20.53 2.43 21.69
CA ILE A 15 21.61 1.84 22.48
C ILE A 15 21.63 2.45 23.88
N ASP A 16 21.52 3.76 24.01
CA ASP A 16 21.45 4.48 25.29
C ASP A 16 20.21 4.06 26.11
N SER A 17 19.13 3.65 25.41
CA SER A 17 17.92 3.09 26.02
C SER A 17 18.03 1.59 26.35
N GLY A 18 19.20 0.98 26.18
CA GLY A 18 19.49 -0.42 26.53
C GLY A 18 19.19 -1.44 25.44
N TYR A 19 18.90 -1.03 24.20
CA TYR A 19 18.71 -1.97 23.09
C TYR A 19 20.06 -2.40 22.50
N ASP A 20 20.21 -3.71 22.24
CA ASP A 20 21.41 -4.23 21.60
C ASP A 20 21.43 -3.86 20.11
N LYS A 21 22.57 -3.36 19.63
CA LYS A 21 22.82 -3.01 18.22
C LYS A 21 22.54 -4.16 17.23
N VAL A 22 22.72 -5.41 17.67
CA VAL A 22 22.41 -6.61 16.87
C VAL A 22 20.93 -6.67 16.52
N PHE A 23 20.01 -6.28 17.43
CA PHE A 23 18.58 -6.22 17.12
C PHE A 23 18.23 -5.09 16.16
N LEU A 24 18.92 -3.95 16.26
CA LEU A 24 18.73 -2.83 15.33
C LEU A 24 19.09 -3.24 13.89
N GLU A 25 20.15 -4.03 13.73
CA GLU A 25 20.53 -4.59 12.43
C GLU A 25 19.53 -5.67 11.95
N LYS A 26 19.22 -6.65 12.79
CA LYS A 26 18.30 -7.75 12.46
C LYS A 26 16.89 -7.28 12.09
N THR A 27 16.43 -6.17 12.65
CA THR A 27 15.14 -5.55 12.31
C THR A 27 15.25 -4.57 11.14
N GLY A 28 16.45 -4.32 10.62
CA GLY A 28 16.70 -3.44 9.49
C GLY A 28 16.53 -1.95 9.82
N LEU A 29 16.59 -1.57 11.08
CA LEU A 29 16.59 -0.15 11.51
C LEU A 29 17.92 0.48 11.26
N SER A 30 19.02 -0.27 11.46
CA SER A 30 20.39 0.19 11.30
C SER A 30 21.18 -0.71 10.38
N ILE A 31 22.26 -0.19 9.83
CA ILE A 31 23.26 -0.88 9.03
C ILE A 31 24.56 -0.83 9.80
N LEU A 32 25.06 -2.00 10.22
CA LEU A 32 26.36 -2.10 10.88
C LEU A 32 27.47 -2.15 9.82
N LYS A 33 28.49 -1.32 10.00
CA LYS A 33 29.76 -1.36 9.26
C LYS A 33 30.88 -1.51 10.27
N THR A 34 32.08 -1.88 9.80
CA THR A 34 33.26 -2.19 10.65
C THR A 34 33.47 -1.16 11.76
N ASP A 35 33.38 0.15 11.45
CA ASP A 35 33.70 1.21 12.38
C ASP A 35 32.53 2.15 12.71
N LYS A 36 31.31 1.89 12.20
CA LYS A 36 30.15 2.75 12.40
C LYS A 36 28.82 2.06 12.25
N ILE A 37 27.82 2.61 12.93
CA ILE A 37 26.41 2.29 12.75
C ILE A 37 25.74 3.40 11.92
N ILE A 38 24.81 3.03 11.06
CA ILE A 38 24.13 3.98 10.16
C ILE A 38 22.63 3.72 10.22
N ASP A 39 21.85 4.73 10.55
CA ASP A 39 20.39 4.66 10.50
C ASP A 39 19.90 4.48 9.06
N ARG A 40 19.02 3.48 8.83
CA ARG A 40 18.54 3.14 7.48
C ARG A 40 17.65 4.22 6.86
N PHE A 41 16.77 4.82 7.63
CA PHE A 41 15.67 5.65 7.13
C PHE A 41 15.93 7.15 7.19
N ARG A 42 17.16 7.59 7.18
CA ARG A 42 17.57 9.01 7.33
C ARG A 42 16.87 9.95 6.35
N SER A 43 16.49 11.14 6.82
CA SER A 43 15.81 12.20 6.06
C SER A 43 14.47 11.77 5.47
N ARG A 44 13.71 10.91 6.18
CA ARG A 44 12.46 10.35 5.67
C ARG A 44 11.33 10.45 6.66
N VAL A 45 10.13 10.64 6.15
CA VAL A 45 8.89 10.37 6.89
C VAL A 45 8.73 8.87 7.03
N ILE A 46 8.34 8.43 8.23
CA ILE A 46 8.28 7.02 8.63
C ILE A 46 6.82 6.58 8.79
N PHE A 47 6.46 5.48 8.16
CA PHE A 47 5.16 4.82 8.22
C PHE A 47 5.32 3.47 8.92
N PRO A 48 4.88 3.32 10.18
CA PRO A 48 4.92 2.02 10.86
C PRO A 48 4.00 1.01 10.19
N ILE A 49 4.49 -0.19 9.95
CA ILE A 49 3.73 -1.30 9.38
C ILE A 49 3.37 -2.26 10.52
N HIS A 50 2.08 -2.46 10.72
CA HIS A 50 1.55 -3.23 11.86
C HIS A 50 1.11 -4.63 11.44
N SER A 51 1.26 -5.59 12.36
CA SER A 51 0.58 -6.89 12.30
C SER A 51 -0.93 -6.73 12.50
N MET A 52 -1.70 -7.79 12.28
CA MET A 52 -3.13 -7.86 12.62
C MET A 52 -3.41 -7.58 14.10
N SER A 53 -2.45 -7.85 15.00
CA SER A 53 -2.56 -7.59 16.44
C SER A 53 -2.10 -6.20 16.87
N GLY A 54 -1.59 -5.35 15.93
CA GLY A 54 -1.14 -4.00 16.21
C GLY A 54 0.33 -3.86 16.61
N ARG A 55 1.12 -4.93 16.59
CA ARG A 55 2.57 -4.86 16.81
C ARG A 55 3.25 -4.30 15.56
N VAL A 56 4.19 -3.37 15.74
CA VAL A 56 5.02 -2.87 14.64
C VAL A 56 5.97 -3.98 14.19
N LEU A 57 5.92 -4.32 12.91
CA LEU A 57 6.76 -5.34 12.27
C LEU A 57 7.92 -4.73 11.49
N GLY A 58 7.72 -3.56 10.90
CA GLY A 58 8.67 -2.86 10.06
C GLY A 58 8.19 -1.45 9.74
N PHE A 59 8.87 -0.82 8.81
CA PHE A 59 8.60 0.56 8.44
C PHE A 59 8.66 0.74 6.93
N GLY A 60 7.74 1.55 6.40
CA GLY A 60 7.90 2.24 5.14
C GLY A 60 8.45 3.64 5.40
N ALA A 61 9.15 4.21 4.43
CA ALA A 61 9.69 5.55 4.56
C ALA A 61 9.69 6.29 3.22
N ARG A 62 9.36 7.58 3.24
CA ARG A 62 9.31 8.45 2.05
C ARG A 62 10.21 9.65 2.25
N ILE A 63 11.03 9.96 1.25
CA ILE A 63 11.82 11.20 1.27
C ILE A 63 10.90 12.41 0.99
N LEU A 64 11.13 13.53 1.69
CA LEU A 64 10.37 14.78 1.49
C LEU A 64 10.90 15.58 0.31
N ILE A 65 12.20 15.55 0.09
CA ILE A 65 12.86 16.29 -0.99
C ILE A 65 13.43 15.28 -1.96
N ASN A 66 12.94 15.30 -3.19
CA ASN A 66 13.43 14.42 -4.25
C ASN A 66 14.93 14.71 -4.52
N LYS A 67 15.77 13.69 -4.32
CA LYS A 67 17.19 13.74 -4.65
C LYS A 67 17.44 12.81 -5.84
N PRO A 68 18.15 13.28 -6.88
CA PRO A 68 18.64 12.39 -7.93
C PRO A 68 19.39 11.21 -7.30
N LYS A 69 19.13 9.99 -7.72
CA LYS A 69 19.73 8.74 -7.21
C LYS A 69 19.22 8.22 -5.84
N SER A 70 18.21 8.84 -5.22
CA SER A 70 17.60 8.30 -4.00
C SER A 70 16.21 7.74 -4.30
N ALA A 71 15.93 6.51 -3.87
CA ALA A 71 14.59 5.94 -3.99
C ALA A 71 13.57 6.80 -3.23
N LYS A 72 12.46 7.16 -3.88
CA LYS A 72 11.36 7.94 -3.30
C LYS A 72 10.81 7.26 -2.04
N TYR A 73 10.58 5.94 -2.12
CA TYR A 73 10.17 5.09 -1.01
C TYR A 73 11.24 4.08 -0.65
N LEU A 74 11.32 3.73 0.62
CA LEU A 74 12.20 2.71 1.16
C LEU A 74 11.43 1.91 2.22
N ASN A 75 11.43 0.60 2.12
CA ASN A 75 10.81 -0.29 3.10
C ASN A 75 11.87 -0.98 3.95
N SER A 76 11.47 -1.47 5.13
CA SER A 76 12.28 -2.41 5.91
C SER A 76 12.70 -3.59 5.03
N PRO A 77 13.91 -4.12 5.19
CA PRO A 77 14.30 -5.37 4.56
C PRO A 77 13.51 -6.52 5.18
N GLU A 78 13.47 -7.66 4.49
CA GLU A 78 13.00 -8.92 5.07
C GLU A 78 13.76 -9.20 6.38
N SER A 79 13.03 -9.65 7.40
CA SER A 79 13.60 -9.97 8.72
C SER A 79 12.80 -11.09 9.40
N LEU A 80 13.23 -11.51 10.59
CA LEU A 80 12.50 -12.52 11.37
C LEU A 80 11.07 -12.11 11.73
N ILE A 81 10.80 -10.80 11.81
CA ILE A 81 9.49 -10.25 12.20
C ILE A 81 8.75 -9.56 11.05
N TYR A 82 9.42 -9.26 9.95
CA TYR A 82 8.85 -8.55 8.81
C TYR A 82 9.04 -9.33 7.52
N ASN A 83 7.92 -9.72 6.92
CA ASN A 83 7.88 -10.33 5.59
C ASN A 83 6.89 -9.55 4.73
N LYS A 84 7.38 -8.91 3.67
CA LYS A 84 6.58 -8.05 2.78
C LYS A 84 5.39 -8.78 2.16
N SER A 85 5.56 -10.06 1.83
CA SER A 85 4.50 -10.87 1.23
C SER A 85 3.35 -11.20 2.19
N LYS A 86 3.55 -10.99 3.50
CA LYS A 86 2.62 -11.37 4.58
C LYS A 86 2.11 -10.20 5.40
N VAL A 87 2.26 -8.98 4.89
CA VAL A 87 1.78 -7.77 5.58
C VAL A 87 1.00 -6.90 4.60
N LEU A 88 0.00 -6.19 5.15
CA LEU A 88 -0.73 -5.12 4.46
C LEU A 88 -0.66 -3.87 5.33
N TYR A 89 -0.26 -2.75 4.74
CA TYR A 89 -0.29 -1.48 5.45
C TYR A 89 -1.73 -1.06 5.72
N GLY A 90 -1.99 -0.60 6.93
CA GLY A 90 -3.33 -0.17 7.36
C GLY A 90 -4.20 -1.29 7.95
N ILE A 91 -3.88 -2.57 7.74
CA ILE A 91 -4.76 -3.71 8.11
C ILE A 91 -5.20 -3.71 9.58
N TYR A 92 -4.31 -3.35 10.50
CA TYR A 92 -4.66 -3.27 11.93
C TYR A 92 -5.80 -2.31 12.20
N PHE A 93 -5.77 -1.14 11.57
CA PHE A 93 -6.79 -0.10 11.73
C PHE A 93 -8.04 -0.39 10.90
N ALA A 94 -7.90 -1.06 9.76
CA ALA A 94 -8.97 -1.31 8.82
C ALA A 94 -9.82 -2.55 9.13
N LYS A 95 -9.28 -3.55 9.83
CA LYS A 95 -9.89 -4.89 9.98
C LYS A 95 -11.34 -4.90 10.46
N GLN A 96 -11.69 -4.04 11.40
CA GLN A 96 -13.06 -3.94 11.93
C GLN A 96 -14.03 -3.35 10.90
N GLU A 97 -13.61 -2.29 10.21
CA GLU A 97 -14.42 -1.65 9.18
C GLU A 97 -14.52 -2.52 7.91
N ILE A 98 -13.48 -3.30 7.57
CA ILE A 98 -13.54 -4.30 6.50
C ILE A 98 -14.63 -5.33 6.80
N ALA A 99 -14.63 -5.93 7.98
CA ALA A 99 -15.64 -6.90 8.37
C ALA A 99 -17.04 -6.28 8.46
N LYS A 100 -17.17 -5.08 9.00
CA LYS A 100 -18.45 -4.38 9.15
C LYS A 100 -19.07 -3.98 7.80
N LYS A 101 -18.25 -3.50 6.85
CA LYS A 101 -18.70 -3.06 5.53
C LYS A 101 -18.73 -4.20 4.51
N ASP A 102 -18.29 -5.37 4.90
CA ASP A 102 -18.13 -6.55 4.04
C ASP A 102 -17.40 -6.25 2.72
N ASN A 103 -16.40 -5.36 2.78
CA ASN A 103 -15.58 -4.98 1.63
C ASN A 103 -14.22 -4.43 2.08
N CYS A 104 -13.15 -4.77 1.35
CA CYS A 104 -11.82 -4.25 1.54
C CYS A 104 -11.39 -3.45 0.31
N PHE A 105 -11.06 -2.18 0.49
CA PHE A 105 -10.40 -1.39 -0.53
C PHE A 105 -8.89 -1.66 -0.52
N ILE A 106 -8.32 -1.94 -1.70
CA ILE A 106 -6.87 -2.10 -1.88
C ILE A 106 -6.37 -0.94 -2.72
N VAL A 107 -5.34 -0.26 -2.25
CA VAL A 107 -4.61 0.82 -2.93
C VAL A 107 -3.12 0.50 -3.04
N GLU A 108 -2.35 1.29 -3.78
CA GLU A 108 -0.92 1.03 -4.00
C GLU A 108 -0.03 1.51 -2.86
N GLY A 109 -0.26 2.73 -2.35
CA GLY A 109 0.68 3.44 -1.50
C GLY A 109 0.23 3.71 -0.07
N TYR A 110 1.19 4.12 0.75
CA TYR A 110 0.95 4.55 2.14
C TYR A 110 0.08 5.80 2.21
N THR A 111 0.32 6.76 1.32
CA THR A 111 -0.38 8.04 1.27
C THR A 111 -1.84 7.86 0.91
N ASP A 112 -2.14 6.95 -0.02
CA ASP A 112 -3.51 6.62 -0.42
C ASP A 112 -4.33 6.09 0.75
N VAL A 113 -3.75 5.14 1.53
CA VAL A 113 -4.40 4.62 2.74
C VAL A 113 -4.65 5.72 3.75
N ILE A 114 -3.65 6.57 4.01
CA ILE A 114 -3.75 7.63 5.02
C ILE A 114 -4.81 8.65 4.59
N GLN A 115 -4.80 9.07 3.34
CA GLN A 115 -5.73 10.07 2.82
C GLN A 115 -7.17 9.55 2.83
N LEU A 116 -7.42 8.35 2.31
CA LEU A 116 -8.75 7.74 2.34
C LEU A 116 -9.25 7.52 3.78
N TYR A 117 -8.37 7.03 4.67
CA TYR A 117 -8.71 6.86 6.08
C TYR A 117 -9.07 8.18 6.75
N GLN A 118 -8.31 9.25 6.49
CA GLN A 118 -8.58 10.60 7.02
C GLN A 118 -9.91 11.15 6.51
N LYS A 119 -10.31 10.81 5.28
CA LYS A 119 -11.61 11.16 4.69
C LYS A 119 -12.78 10.30 5.22
N GLY A 120 -12.50 9.26 6.02
CA GLY A 120 -13.54 8.39 6.60
C GLY A 120 -13.71 7.04 5.90
N ILE A 121 -12.96 6.76 4.83
CA ILE A 121 -12.89 5.44 4.19
C ILE A 121 -11.89 4.59 4.97
N LYS A 122 -12.36 3.90 6.01
CA LYS A 122 -11.50 3.20 6.97
C LYS A 122 -11.20 1.75 6.62
N ASN A 123 -11.94 1.14 5.69
CA ASN A 123 -11.76 -0.24 5.23
C ASN A 123 -10.74 -0.34 4.07
N VAL A 124 -9.63 0.38 4.17
CA VAL A 124 -8.60 0.51 3.14
C VAL A 124 -7.24 0.01 3.61
N VAL A 125 -6.54 -0.72 2.73
CA VAL A 125 -5.20 -1.28 2.94
C VAL A 125 -4.33 -1.11 1.71
N SER A 126 -3.01 -1.27 1.86
CA SER A 126 -2.06 -1.23 0.74
C SER A 126 -1.06 -2.37 0.79
N SER A 127 -0.69 -2.88 -0.38
CA SER A 127 0.45 -3.79 -0.57
C SER A 127 1.81 -3.08 -0.49
N SER A 128 1.81 -1.73 -0.43
CA SER A 128 2.98 -0.87 -0.17
C SER A 128 4.11 -1.01 -1.21
N GLY A 129 3.75 -0.95 -2.49
CA GLY A 129 4.70 -0.96 -3.60
C GLY A 129 5.26 -2.35 -3.94
N THR A 130 4.55 -3.40 -3.56
CA THR A 130 4.78 -4.77 -4.00
C THR A 130 3.55 -5.31 -4.74
N ALA A 131 3.75 -6.26 -5.66
CA ALA A 131 2.61 -6.98 -6.22
C ALA A 131 1.83 -7.67 -5.08
N LEU A 132 0.51 -7.72 -5.22
CA LEU A 132 -0.37 -8.42 -4.28
C LEU A 132 0.02 -9.91 -4.23
N THR A 133 -0.06 -10.53 -3.07
CA THR A 133 0.32 -11.93 -2.85
C THR A 133 -0.85 -12.76 -2.32
N PHE A 134 -0.79 -14.08 -2.47
CA PHE A 134 -1.78 -15.00 -1.92
C PHE A 134 -1.88 -14.91 -0.38
N ASP A 135 -0.77 -14.68 0.33
CA ASP A 135 -0.79 -14.52 1.78
C ASP A 135 -1.56 -13.25 2.19
N GLN A 136 -1.38 -12.15 1.45
CA GLN A 136 -2.11 -10.90 1.66
C GLN A 136 -3.61 -11.07 1.34
N ILE A 137 -3.95 -11.73 0.25
CA ILE A 137 -5.34 -12.05 -0.13
C ILE A 137 -5.99 -12.92 0.94
N ASN A 138 -5.31 -13.96 1.41
CA ASN A 138 -5.81 -14.83 2.47
C ASN A 138 -6.01 -14.10 3.80
N MET A 139 -5.23 -13.06 4.08
CA MET A 139 -5.42 -12.21 5.24
C MET A 139 -6.74 -11.44 5.15
N ILE A 140 -7.06 -10.85 3.99
CA ILE A 140 -8.31 -10.14 3.75
C ILE A 140 -9.49 -11.12 3.75
N ARG A 141 -9.35 -12.30 3.14
CA ARG A 141 -10.40 -13.33 3.05
C ARG A 141 -10.97 -13.76 4.40
N ARG A 142 -10.16 -13.68 5.46
CA ARG A 142 -10.62 -13.95 6.85
C ARG A 142 -11.56 -12.88 7.39
N LEU A 143 -11.65 -11.73 6.74
CA LEU A 143 -12.45 -10.58 7.17
C LEU A 143 -13.66 -10.36 6.25
N THR A 144 -13.51 -10.58 4.95
CA THR A 144 -14.55 -10.39 3.92
C THR A 144 -14.20 -11.19 2.67
N PRO A 145 -15.19 -11.71 1.92
CA PRO A 145 -14.98 -12.26 0.59
C PRO A 145 -14.87 -11.21 -0.52
N ASN A 146 -15.09 -9.92 -0.22
CA ASN A 146 -15.24 -8.87 -1.21
C ASN A 146 -14.05 -7.90 -1.18
N ILE A 147 -13.44 -7.68 -2.33
CA ILE A 147 -12.34 -6.73 -2.54
C ILE A 147 -12.75 -5.72 -3.60
N THR A 148 -12.42 -4.46 -3.38
CA THR A 148 -12.46 -3.43 -4.42
C THR A 148 -11.06 -2.86 -4.59
N MET A 149 -10.49 -3.03 -5.78
CA MET A 149 -9.16 -2.52 -6.13
C MET A 149 -9.31 -1.09 -6.63
N LEU A 150 -8.55 -0.17 -6.03
CA LEU A 150 -8.52 1.25 -6.36
C LEU A 150 -7.14 1.56 -6.97
N TYR A 151 -7.09 1.78 -8.27
CA TYR A 151 -5.83 1.97 -8.99
C TYR A 151 -5.82 3.20 -9.89
N ASP A 152 -4.62 3.66 -10.17
CA ASP A 152 -4.37 4.71 -11.14
C ASP A 152 -4.74 4.21 -12.54
N SER A 153 -5.21 5.12 -13.39
CA SER A 153 -5.62 4.78 -14.77
C SER A 153 -4.44 4.58 -15.73
N ASP A 154 -3.20 4.63 -15.25
CA ASP A 154 -2.03 4.42 -16.10
C ASP A 154 -1.86 2.94 -16.53
N LYS A 155 -1.09 2.71 -17.61
CA LYS A 155 -0.88 1.37 -18.17
C LYS A 155 -0.23 0.40 -17.17
N ALA A 156 0.69 0.87 -16.34
CA ALA A 156 1.37 0.03 -15.35
C ALA A 156 0.40 -0.41 -14.23
N GLY A 157 -0.48 0.50 -13.80
CA GLY A 157 -1.56 0.22 -12.85
C GLY A 157 -2.55 -0.80 -13.40
N ILE A 158 -2.95 -0.68 -14.67
CA ILE A 158 -3.86 -1.63 -15.33
C ILE A 158 -3.25 -3.06 -15.36
N ASP A 159 -1.99 -3.21 -15.75
CA ASP A 159 -1.32 -4.52 -15.81
C ASP A 159 -1.13 -5.12 -14.40
N ALA A 160 -0.85 -4.30 -13.40
CA ALA A 160 -0.79 -4.73 -12.00
C ALA A 160 -2.16 -5.17 -11.48
N THR A 161 -3.22 -4.42 -11.84
CA THR A 161 -4.60 -4.73 -11.51
C THR A 161 -5.02 -6.10 -12.06
N ILE A 162 -4.77 -6.37 -13.35
CA ILE A 162 -5.16 -7.64 -13.98
C ILE A 162 -4.53 -8.82 -13.26
N ARG A 163 -3.21 -8.75 -12.96
CA ARG A 163 -2.54 -9.83 -12.21
C ARG A 163 -3.10 -10.00 -10.80
N GLY A 164 -3.41 -8.91 -10.11
CA GLY A 164 -4.02 -8.96 -8.79
C GLY A 164 -5.42 -9.58 -8.79
N VAL A 165 -6.22 -9.23 -9.80
CA VAL A 165 -7.57 -9.77 -9.98
C VAL A 165 -7.55 -11.28 -10.18
N ASP A 166 -6.68 -11.81 -11.05
CA ASP A 166 -6.57 -13.25 -11.30
C ASP A 166 -6.25 -14.02 -10.00
N MET A 167 -5.40 -13.47 -9.14
CA MET A 167 -5.07 -14.04 -7.84
C MET A 167 -6.25 -14.00 -6.85
N ILE A 168 -7.03 -12.90 -6.84
CA ILE A 168 -8.21 -12.74 -5.98
C ILE A 168 -9.28 -13.74 -6.40
N LEU A 169 -9.61 -13.82 -7.69
CA LEU A 169 -10.59 -14.75 -8.23
C LEU A 169 -10.19 -16.21 -7.99
N SER A 170 -8.91 -16.57 -8.21
CA SER A 170 -8.41 -17.93 -7.94
C SER A 170 -8.45 -18.30 -6.46
N SER A 171 -8.51 -17.30 -5.56
CA SER A 171 -8.72 -17.50 -4.12
C SER A 171 -10.20 -17.64 -3.73
N GLY A 172 -11.13 -17.64 -4.71
CA GLY A 172 -12.58 -17.76 -4.49
C GLY A 172 -13.21 -16.50 -3.88
N MET A 173 -12.64 -15.32 -4.15
CA MET A 173 -13.15 -14.03 -3.66
C MET A 173 -13.76 -13.21 -4.80
N ASN A 174 -14.66 -12.31 -4.44
CA ASN A 174 -15.24 -11.34 -5.37
C ASN A 174 -14.29 -10.12 -5.52
N VAL A 175 -14.20 -9.59 -6.73
CA VAL A 175 -13.38 -8.42 -7.00
C VAL A 175 -14.10 -7.40 -7.88
N ASN A 176 -14.12 -6.16 -7.40
CA ASN A 176 -14.49 -4.99 -8.17
C ASN A 176 -13.24 -4.13 -8.41
N ILE A 177 -13.29 -3.33 -9.46
CA ILE A 177 -12.22 -2.42 -9.84
C ILE A 177 -12.81 -1.03 -9.99
N CYS A 178 -12.19 -0.03 -9.38
CA CYS A 178 -12.51 1.37 -9.56
C CYS A 178 -11.24 2.10 -9.98
N THR A 179 -11.25 2.72 -11.15
CA THR A 179 -10.17 3.56 -11.65
C THR A 179 -10.51 5.03 -11.41
N PHE A 180 -9.49 5.85 -11.21
CA PHE A 180 -9.63 7.30 -11.04
C PHE A 180 -9.47 8.02 -12.38
N PRO A 181 -9.92 9.29 -12.52
CA PRO A 181 -9.69 10.10 -13.70
C PRO A 181 -8.20 10.23 -14.02
N ASP A 182 -7.88 10.45 -15.31
CA ASP A 182 -6.51 10.55 -15.79
C ASP A 182 -5.64 11.51 -14.95
N GLY A 183 -4.46 11.01 -14.55
CA GLY A 183 -3.49 11.75 -13.74
C GLY A 183 -3.83 11.88 -12.25
N GLN A 184 -4.89 11.21 -11.77
CA GLN A 184 -5.25 11.18 -10.35
C GLN A 184 -5.05 9.79 -9.77
N ASP A 185 -4.38 9.74 -8.62
CA ASP A 185 -4.33 8.61 -7.71
C ASP A 185 -5.38 8.75 -6.59
N PRO A 186 -5.63 7.73 -5.77
CA PRO A 186 -6.58 7.81 -4.65
C PRO A 186 -6.30 8.97 -3.69
N ASP A 187 -5.04 9.32 -3.44
CA ASP A 187 -4.62 10.44 -2.58
C ASP A 187 -5.08 11.76 -3.18
N SER A 188 -4.62 12.10 -4.39
CA SER A 188 -4.93 13.38 -5.05
C SER A 188 -6.41 13.54 -5.37
N PHE A 189 -7.09 12.45 -5.77
CA PHE A 189 -8.54 12.45 -6.01
C PHE A 189 -9.33 12.79 -4.75
N SER A 190 -8.96 12.19 -3.61
CA SER A 190 -9.72 12.34 -2.37
C SER A 190 -9.47 13.66 -1.66
N GLN A 191 -8.32 14.29 -1.89
CA GLN A 191 -7.86 15.47 -1.16
C GLN A 191 -8.87 16.64 -1.17
N PRO A 192 -9.42 17.09 -2.35
CA PRO A 192 -10.38 18.19 -2.41
C PRO A 192 -11.83 17.76 -2.12
N ARG A 193 -12.13 16.46 -1.96
CA ARG A 193 -13.52 15.95 -1.92
C ARG A 193 -13.97 15.60 -0.51
N SER A 194 -15.29 15.70 -0.30
CA SER A 194 -15.98 15.22 0.90
C SER A 194 -16.09 13.68 0.90
N LEU A 195 -16.41 13.11 2.05
CA LEU A 195 -16.68 11.67 2.19
C LEU A 195 -17.82 11.20 1.28
N ASP A 196 -18.90 11.97 1.18
CA ASP A 196 -20.06 11.62 0.37
C ASP A 196 -19.73 11.64 -1.13
N GLU A 197 -18.96 12.62 -1.59
CA GLU A 197 -18.49 12.65 -2.98
C GLU A 197 -17.60 11.46 -3.31
N ILE A 198 -16.69 11.07 -2.39
CA ILE A 198 -15.83 9.90 -2.58
C ILE A 198 -16.68 8.63 -2.60
N ASN A 199 -17.60 8.43 -1.66
CA ASN A 199 -18.48 7.26 -1.62
C ASN A 199 -19.34 7.14 -2.88
N ASN A 200 -19.93 8.24 -3.33
CA ASN A 200 -20.71 8.30 -4.56
C ASN A 200 -19.88 7.92 -5.78
N TYR A 201 -18.64 8.44 -5.85
CA TYR A 201 -17.74 8.10 -6.94
C TYR A 201 -17.40 6.61 -6.94
N LEU A 202 -16.97 6.06 -5.79
CA LEU A 202 -16.62 4.65 -5.65
C LEU A 202 -17.80 3.74 -6.00
N SER A 203 -19.02 4.07 -5.55
CA SER A 203 -20.23 3.28 -5.82
C SER A 203 -20.61 3.29 -7.30
N ASN A 204 -20.49 4.44 -7.98
CA ASN A 204 -20.92 4.59 -9.36
C ASN A 204 -19.87 4.11 -10.38
N ASN A 205 -18.59 4.04 -9.99
CA ASN A 205 -17.49 3.73 -10.89
C ASN A 205 -16.81 2.39 -10.61
N SER A 206 -17.22 1.67 -9.56
CA SER A 206 -16.75 0.31 -9.32
C SER A 206 -17.42 -0.65 -10.29
N LYS A 207 -16.62 -1.39 -11.06
CA LYS A 207 -17.06 -2.40 -12.06
C LYS A 207 -16.58 -3.76 -11.61
N ASP A 208 -17.38 -4.79 -11.86
CA ASP A 208 -16.89 -6.15 -11.76
C ASP A 208 -15.78 -6.40 -12.82
N PHE A 209 -15.02 -7.48 -12.62
CA PHE A 209 -13.89 -7.79 -13.51
C PHE A 209 -14.30 -7.98 -14.97
N ILE A 210 -15.47 -8.58 -15.25
CA ILE A 210 -15.93 -8.85 -16.61
C ILE A 210 -16.22 -7.52 -17.30
N GLN A 211 -16.96 -6.65 -16.65
CA GLN A 211 -17.26 -5.30 -17.15
C GLN A 211 -15.99 -4.48 -17.35
N PHE A 212 -15.04 -4.54 -16.39
CA PHE A 212 -13.75 -3.87 -16.49
C PHE A 212 -12.94 -4.36 -17.69
N LYS A 213 -12.80 -5.68 -17.86
CA LYS A 213 -12.07 -6.27 -18.99
C LYS A 213 -12.73 -5.96 -20.34
N ALA A 214 -14.05 -6.00 -20.40
CA ALA A 214 -14.79 -5.60 -21.59
C ALA A 214 -14.56 -4.13 -21.96
N SER A 215 -14.52 -3.23 -20.97
CA SER A 215 -14.26 -1.81 -21.19
C SER A 215 -12.84 -1.55 -21.75
N ILE A 216 -11.81 -2.29 -21.29
CA ILE A 216 -10.45 -2.20 -21.83
C ILE A 216 -10.39 -2.70 -23.27
N LEU A 217 -11.01 -3.84 -23.57
CA LEU A 217 -11.03 -4.41 -24.93
C LEU A 217 -11.73 -3.48 -25.90
N SER A 218 -12.86 -2.89 -25.51
CA SER A 218 -13.58 -1.92 -26.33
C SER A 218 -12.80 -0.66 -26.61
N SER A 219 -12.06 -0.13 -25.63
CA SER A 219 -11.21 1.05 -25.83
C SER A 219 -10.01 0.78 -26.76
N ASN A 220 -9.47 -0.44 -26.71
CA ASN A 220 -8.38 -0.85 -27.63
C ASN A 220 -8.88 -1.12 -29.04
N SER A 221 -10.10 -1.64 -29.21
CA SER A 221 -10.71 -1.93 -30.52
C SER A 221 -11.09 -0.66 -31.29
N SER A 222 -11.39 0.44 -30.61
CA SER A 222 -11.67 1.73 -31.26
C SER A 222 -10.42 2.38 -31.91
N ASN A 223 -9.23 1.86 -31.60
CA ASN A 223 -7.95 2.30 -32.21
C ASN A 223 -7.43 1.32 -33.27
N ASP A 224 -8.15 0.25 -33.61
CA ASP A 224 -7.74 -0.69 -34.65
C ASP A 224 -8.23 -0.17 -36.04
N PRO A 225 -7.31 0.19 -36.94
CA PRO A 225 -7.68 0.71 -38.28
C PRO A 225 -8.35 -0.33 -39.20
N ILE A 226 -8.45 -1.60 -38.78
CA ILE A 226 -9.05 -2.70 -39.58
C ILE A 226 -10.56 -2.81 -39.34
N LEU A 227 -11.10 -2.16 -38.30
CA LEU A 227 -12.54 -2.19 -37.96
C LEU A 227 -13.32 -0.91 -38.32
N LYS A 228 -12.76 -0.07 -39.23
CA LYS A 228 -13.44 1.07 -39.85
C LYS A 228 -13.91 0.75 -41.25
#